data_d597ad4692bfbdba77f5eb9d520ab079
#
_entry.id   d597ad4692bfbdba77f5eb9d520ab079
#
_cell.length_a   1.000
_cell.length_b   1.000
_cell.length_c   1.000
_cell.angle_alpha   90.00
_cell.angle_beta   90.00
_cell.angle_gamma   90.00
#
_symmetry.space_group_name_H-M   'P 1'
#
loop_
_entity.id
_entity.type
_entity.pdbx_description
1 polymer ?
#
loop_
_entity_poly.entity_id
_entity_poly.type
_entity_poly.pdbx_seq_one_letter_code
_entity_poly.pdbx_strand_id
1 'polypeptide(L)'
;MEPLERRVVWLEEVVSDLELDNVRVLRARAEQAKQDVGAVDVVTARAVSALVGLVDITLPLLKGRGELLALKGRSAEDELTKASKKLGRFGVRESEVLTVGEDLLAEPTTVVRLVL
;
A
#
# COMPACT_ATOMS: atom_id res chain seq x y z
N MET A 1 -3.72 -1.54 -8.66
CA MET A 1 -4.54 -0.37 -9.10
C MET A 1 -3.67 0.70 -9.72
N GLU A 2 -4.06 1.23 -10.83
CA GLU A 2 -3.30 2.26 -11.54
C GLU A 2 -4.26 3.21 -12.28
N PRO A 3 -4.22 4.53 -12.05
CA PRO A 3 -5.12 5.45 -12.73
C PRO A 3 -4.73 5.79 -14.17
N LEU A 4 -3.47 5.62 -14.56
CA LEU A 4 -2.99 5.99 -15.88
C LEU A 4 -3.21 4.88 -16.90
N GLU A 5 -3.95 5.18 -17.97
CA GLU A 5 -4.27 4.22 -19.04
C GLU A 5 -3.03 3.55 -19.64
N ARG A 6 -1.99 4.32 -19.92
CA ARG A 6 -0.76 3.80 -20.51
C ARG A 6 -0.08 2.75 -19.63
N ARG A 7 -0.08 2.95 -18.31
CA ARG A 7 0.48 1.99 -17.36
C ARG A 7 -0.40 0.76 -17.22
N VAL A 8 -1.72 0.94 -17.27
CA VAL A 8 -2.67 -0.18 -17.23
C VAL A 8 -2.45 -1.10 -18.41
N VAL A 9 -2.32 -0.55 -19.62
CA VAL A 9 -2.05 -1.34 -20.82
C VAL A 9 -0.76 -2.14 -20.66
N TRP A 10 0.30 -1.50 -20.17
CA TRP A 10 1.57 -2.19 -19.94
C TRP A 10 1.46 -3.30 -18.89
N LEU A 11 0.74 -3.05 -17.79
CA LEU A 11 0.53 -4.05 -16.74
C LEU A 11 -0.27 -5.25 -17.29
N GLU A 12 -1.28 -5.00 -18.11
CA GLU A 12 -2.07 -6.07 -18.73
C GLU A 12 -1.20 -6.91 -19.67
N GLU A 13 -0.29 -6.30 -20.43
CA GLU A 13 0.67 -7.01 -21.26
C GLU A 13 1.59 -7.92 -20.43
N VAL A 14 2.09 -7.42 -19.29
CA VAL A 14 2.93 -8.20 -18.38
C VAL A 14 2.15 -9.38 -17.79
N VAL A 15 0.94 -9.14 -17.34
CA VAL A 15 0.07 -10.20 -16.80
C VAL A 15 -0.18 -11.29 -17.84
N SER A 16 -0.45 -10.89 -19.08
CA SER A 16 -0.66 -11.81 -20.19
C SER A 16 0.61 -12.59 -20.56
N ASP A 17 1.74 -11.89 -20.71
CA ASP A 17 3.02 -12.51 -21.09
C ASP A 17 3.52 -13.52 -20.05
N LEU A 18 3.28 -13.25 -18.77
CA LEU A 18 3.66 -14.13 -17.68
C LEU A 18 2.57 -15.16 -17.33
N GLU A 19 1.46 -15.15 -18.07
CA GLU A 19 0.33 -16.06 -17.86
C GLU A 19 -0.17 -16.07 -16.41
N LEU A 20 -0.30 -14.87 -15.81
CA LEU A 20 -0.76 -14.75 -14.44
C LEU A 20 -2.29 -14.80 -14.37
N ASP A 21 -2.82 -15.82 -13.72
CA ASP A 21 -4.27 -16.02 -13.58
C ASP A 21 -4.83 -15.48 -12.26
N ASN A 22 -3.96 -15.08 -11.35
CA ASN A 22 -4.33 -14.56 -10.03
C ASN A 22 -4.15 -13.04 -9.90
N VAL A 23 -3.95 -12.34 -11.00
CA VAL A 23 -3.76 -10.87 -11.01
C VAL A 23 -4.86 -10.21 -11.81
N ARG A 24 -5.45 -9.19 -11.21
CA ARG A 24 -6.44 -8.34 -11.86
C ARG A 24 -5.92 -6.91 -11.87
N VAL A 25 -5.80 -6.32 -13.05
CA VAL A 25 -5.41 -4.93 -13.21
C VAL A 25 -6.67 -4.06 -13.21
N LEU A 26 -6.69 -3.05 -12.35
CA LEU A 26 -7.82 -2.14 -12.26
C LEU A 26 -7.35 -0.71 -12.53
N ARG A 27 -7.94 -0.08 -13.56
CA ARG A 27 -7.69 1.33 -13.84
C ARG A 27 -8.55 2.19 -12.94
N ALA A 28 -8.00 2.58 -11.80
CA ALA A 28 -8.70 3.41 -10.82
C ALA A 28 -7.73 4.02 -9.82
N ARG A 29 -8.19 5.05 -9.14
CA ARG A 29 -7.56 5.56 -7.93
C ARG A 29 -8.10 4.77 -6.73
N ALA A 30 -7.30 4.64 -5.67
CA ALA A 30 -7.67 3.84 -4.51
C ALA A 30 -9.00 4.29 -3.87
N GLU A 31 -9.22 5.59 -3.80
CA GLU A 31 -10.46 6.16 -3.22
C GLU A 31 -11.71 5.84 -4.05
N GLN A 32 -11.54 5.51 -5.32
CA GLN A 32 -12.64 5.16 -6.22
C GLN A 32 -12.89 3.66 -6.31
N ALA A 33 -11.92 2.85 -5.92
CA ALA A 33 -11.92 1.42 -6.15
C ALA A 33 -12.59 0.62 -5.02
N LYS A 34 -13.00 1.25 -3.96
CA LYS A 34 -13.56 0.57 -2.77
C LYS A 34 -14.72 -0.36 -3.10
N GLN A 35 -15.60 0.04 -4.00
CA GLN A 35 -16.75 -0.78 -4.40
C GLN A 35 -16.35 -1.94 -5.29
N ASP A 36 -15.36 -1.75 -6.15
CA ASP A 36 -14.92 -2.75 -7.12
C ASP A 36 -14.03 -3.83 -6.49
N VAL A 37 -13.22 -3.44 -5.51
CA VAL A 37 -12.24 -4.32 -4.89
C VAL A 37 -12.82 -5.07 -3.68
N GLY A 38 -13.74 -4.43 -2.97
CA GLY A 38 -14.28 -4.98 -1.73
C GLY A 38 -13.27 -4.92 -0.59
N ALA A 39 -13.44 -5.76 0.43
CA ALA A 39 -12.51 -5.87 1.54
C ALA A 39 -11.32 -6.74 1.15
N VAL A 40 -10.11 -6.25 1.41
CA VAL A 40 -8.88 -7.00 1.16
C VAL A 40 -8.13 -7.25 2.47
N ASP A 41 -7.27 -8.26 2.47
CA ASP A 41 -6.50 -8.64 3.65
C ASP A 41 -5.23 -7.84 3.81
N VAL A 42 -4.60 -7.48 2.69
CA VAL A 42 -3.34 -6.72 2.67
C VAL A 42 -3.40 -5.68 1.57
N VAL A 43 -2.96 -4.47 1.90
CA VAL A 43 -2.74 -3.40 0.93
C VAL A 43 -1.25 -3.08 0.91
N THR A 44 -0.67 -3.03 -0.25
CA THR A 44 0.70 -2.55 -0.43
C THR A 44 0.68 -1.25 -1.22
N ALA A 45 1.56 -0.34 -0.86
CA ALA A 45 1.67 0.94 -1.56
C ALA A 45 3.12 1.40 -1.61
N ARG A 46 3.47 2.10 -2.69
CA ARG A 46 4.80 2.61 -2.91
C ARG A 46 4.74 4.07 -3.34
N ALA A 47 5.52 4.90 -2.65
CA ALA A 47 5.87 6.28 -3.05
C ALA A 47 4.70 7.16 -3.55
N VAL A 48 3.50 7.01 -2.99
CA VAL A 48 2.33 7.74 -3.49
C VAL A 48 2.20 9.10 -2.82
N SER A 49 2.30 9.12 -1.48
CA SER A 49 2.11 10.34 -0.70
C SER A 49 2.69 10.15 0.70
N ALA A 50 2.66 11.19 1.52
CA ALA A 50 2.98 11.05 2.94
C ALA A 50 2.01 10.04 3.59
N LEU A 51 2.48 9.36 4.63
CA LEU A 51 1.71 8.33 5.31
C LEU A 51 0.34 8.84 5.79
N VAL A 52 0.29 10.08 6.27
CA VAL A 52 -0.95 10.73 6.72
C VAL A 52 -2.03 10.71 5.63
N GLY A 53 -1.66 11.01 4.38
CA GLY A 53 -2.58 10.96 3.25
C GLY A 53 -2.86 9.54 2.76
N LEU A 54 -1.83 8.70 2.78
CA LEU A 54 -1.94 7.33 2.31
C LEU A 54 -2.94 6.51 3.14
N VAL A 55 -2.96 6.70 4.46
CA VAL A 55 -3.89 5.95 5.32
C VAL A 55 -5.35 6.28 5.01
N ASP A 56 -5.66 7.52 4.62
CA ASP A 56 -7.03 7.91 4.28
C ASP A 56 -7.57 7.14 3.06
N ILE A 57 -6.72 6.82 2.11
CA ILE A 57 -7.14 6.19 0.86
C ILE A 57 -6.98 4.66 0.88
N THR A 58 -6.16 4.11 1.78
CA THR A 58 -5.86 2.68 1.79
C THR A 58 -6.53 1.91 2.93
N LEU A 59 -6.57 2.45 4.14
CA LEU A 59 -7.15 1.72 5.28
C LEU A 59 -8.64 1.39 5.09
N PRO A 60 -9.45 2.22 4.44
CA PRO A 60 -10.84 1.85 4.14
C PRO A 60 -10.98 0.58 3.29
N LEU A 61 -9.97 0.19 2.53
CA LEU A 61 -9.98 -1.05 1.74
C LEU A 61 -9.84 -2.29 2.62
N LEU A 62 -9.28 -2.14 3.81
CA LEU A 62 -9.09 -3.25 4.76
C LEU A 62 -10.32 -3.55 5.61
N LYS A 63 -11.27 -2.64 5.67
CA LYS A 63 -12.56 -2.77 6.40
C LYS A 63 -12.42 -3.33 7.82
N GLY A 64 -11.51 -2.76 8.58
CA GLY A 64 -11.38 -3.04 10.01
C GLY A 64 -10.50 -4.22 10.39
N ARG A 65 -9.93 -4.92 9.42
CA ARG A 65 -8.94 -5.99 9.69
C ARG A 65 -7.97 -6.13 8.52
N GLY A 66 -6.79 -6.62 8.80
CA GLY A 66 -5.75 -6.78 7.79
C GLY A 66 -4.59 -5.82 8.01
N GLU A 67 -3.76 -5.65 7.01
CA GLU A 67 -2.56 -4.82 7.16
C GLU A 67 -2.22 -4.01 5.93
N LEU A 68 -1.62 -2.84 6.17
CA LEU A 68 -1.02 -1.99 5.15
C LEU A 68 0.50 -2.13 5.24
N LEU A 69 1.12 -2.38 4.10
CA LEU A 69 2.56 -2.39 3.94
C LEU A 69 2.94 -1.24 3.01
N ALA A 70 3.44 -0.16 3.57
CA ALA A 70 3.83 1.02 2.79
C ALA A 70 5.34 1.08 2.64
N LEU A 71 5.81 1.04 1.39
CA LEU A 71 7.24 1.19 1.11
C LEU A 71 7.58 2.68 1.21
N LYS A 72 8.50 3.01 2.11
CA LYS A 72 8.89 4.38 2.42
C LYS A 72 10.40 4.55 2.36
N GLY A 73 10.83 5.81 2.36
CA GLY A 73 12.24 6.15 2.43
C GLY A 73 12.70 6.45 3.85
N ARG A 74 13.72 7.30 3.96
CA ARG A 74 14.36 7.63 5.25
C ARG A 74 13.44 8.34 6.24
N SER A 75 12.35 8.95 5.77
CA SER A 75 11.39 9.67 6.61
C SER A 75 10.31 8.80 7.23
N ALA A 76 10.42 7.47 7.11
CA ALA A 76 9.40 6.54 7.56
C ALA A 76 8.97 6.74 9.02
N GLU A 77 9.93 6.86 9.93
CA GLU A 77 9.62 7.04 11.34
C GLU A 77 8.98 8.39 11.65
N ASP A 78 9.45 9.45 11.02
CA ASP A 78 8.85 10.78 11.16
C ASP A 78 7.42 10.80 10.63
N GLU A 79 7.17 10.15 9.50
CA GLU A 79 5.84 10.03 8.92
C GLU A 79 4.92 9.24 9.84
N LEU A 80 5.41 8.15 10.43
CA LEU A 80 4.65 7.35 11.38
C LEU A 80 4.27 8.15 12.62
N THR A 81 5.20 8.92 13.16
CA THR A 81 4.95 9.79 14.30
C THR A 81 3.89 10.85 13.99
N LYS A 82 3.98 11.49 12.83
CA LYS A 82 3.01 12.50 12.40
C LYS A 82 1.62 11.91 12.18
N ALA A 83 1.54 10.65 11.77
CA ALA A 83 0.27 9.98 11.52
C ALA A 83 -0.36 9.35 12.77
N SER A 84 0.32 9.33 13.90
CA SER A 84 -0.06 8.53 15.08
C SER A 84 -1.50 8.77 15.56
N LYS A 85 -1.96 10.01 15.61
CA LYS A 85 -3.34 10.34 16.04
C LYS A 85 -4.36 9.79 15.04
N LYS A 86 -4.09 9.93 13.76
CA LYS A 86 -4.96 9.43 12.70
C LYS A 86 -5.04 7.91 12.72
N LEU A 87 -3.92 7.23 12.97
CA LEU A 87 -3.88 5.78 13.07
C LEU A 87 -4.78 5.26 14.18
N GLY A 88 -4.79 5.94 15.33
CA GLY A 88 -5.70 5.60 16.43
C GLY A 88 -7.16 5.70 16.02
N ARG A 89 -7.53 6.71 15.23
CA ARG A 89 -8.90 6.89 14.73
C ARG A 89 -9.33 5.79 13.76
N PHE A 90 -8.40 5.22 13.00
CA PHE A 90 -8.68 4.10 12.09
C PHE A 90 -8.66 2.74 12.77
N GLY A 91 -8.35 2.68 14.06
CA GLY A 91 -8.29 1.43 14.80
C GLY A 91 -7.04 0.61 14.54
N VAL A 92 -5.94 1.26 14.19
CA VAL A 92 -4.64 0.59 14.02
C VAL A 92 -4.17 0.07 15.38
N ARG A 93 -3.95 -1.25 15.47
CA ARG A 93 -3.52 -1.92 16.71
C ARG A 93 -2.02 -2.00 16.83
N GLU A 94 -1.32 -2.18 15.73
CA GLU A 94 0.12 -2.30 15.69
C GLU A 94 0.68 -1.45 14.56
N SER A 95 1.81 -0.80 14.81
CA SER A 95 2.56 -0.07 13.81
C SER A 95 4.04 -0.30 14.03
N GLU A 96 4.77 -0.55 12.96
CA GLU A 96 6.21 -0.76 13.03
C GLU A 96 6.90 -0.32 11.74
N VAL A 97 8.18 -0.03 11.87
CA VAL A 97 9.05 0.26 10.73
C VAL A 97 10.01 -0.91 10.58
N LEU A 98 9.98 -1.53 9.41
CA LEU A 98 10.80 -2.68 9.07
C LEU A 98 11.84 -2.32 8.02
N THR A 99 13.01 -2.92 8.11
CA THR A 99 14.02 -2.85 7.06
C THR A 99 14.11 -4.21 6.40
N VAL A 100 13.93 -4.26 5.09
CA VAL A 100 13.92 -5.52 4.32
C VAL A 100 14.98 -5.51 3.24
N GLY A 101 15.46 -6.69 2.87
CA GLY A 101 16.45 -6.85 1.81
C GLY A 101 17.88 -6.49 2.24
N GLU A 102 18.20 -6.50 3.52
CA GLU A 102 19.52 -6.13 4.02
C GLU A 102 20.65 -6.99 3.43
N ASP A 103 20.38 -8.27 3.20
CA ASP A 103 21.40 -9.19 2.66
C ASP A 103 21.48 -9.17 1.13
N LEU A 104 20.49 -8.59 0.45
CA LEU A 104 20.35 -8.64 -1.00
C LEU A 104 20.53 -7.30 -1.69
N LEU A 105 20.28 -6.20 -1.00
CA LEU A 105 20.27 -4.85 -1.56
C LEU A 105 21.38 -4.00 -0.97
N ALA A 106 22.03 -3.21 -1.82
CA ALA A 106 23.00 -2.22 -1.37
C ALA A 106 22.34 -1.18 -0.45
N GLU A 107 21.11 -0.77 -0.79
CA GLU A 107 20.28 0.07 0.05
C GLU A 107 19.00 -0.71 0.41
N PRO A 108 18.87 -1.18 1.67
CA PRO A 108 17.67 -1.88 2.10
C PRO A 108 16.42 -1.02 1.99
N THR A 109 15.29 -1.69 1.79
CA THR A 109 13.99 -1.02 1.69
C THR A 109 13.36 -0.87 3.07
N THR A 110 12.82 0.31 3.35
CA THR A 110 12.09 0.59 4.58
C THR A 110 10.59 0.41 4.34
N VAL A 111 9.94 -0.35 5.19
CA VAL A 111 8.51 -0.64 5.13
C VAL A 111 7.84 -0.19 6.42
N VAL A 112 6.76 0.59 6.31
CA VAL A 112 5.87 0.87 7.44
C VAL A 112 4.75 -0.17 7.39
N ARG A 113 4.61 -0.93 8.47
CA ARG A 113 3.56 -1.94 8.62
C ARG A 113 2.53 -1.46 9.63
N LEU A 114 1.27 -1.40 9.20
CA LEU A 114 0.14 -1.03 10.05
C LEU A 114 -0.84 -2.19 10.08
N VAL A 115 -1.22 -2.63 11.27
CA VAL A 115 -2.16 -3.73 11.47
C VAL A 115 -3.46 -3.20 12.09
N LEU A 116 -4.56 -3.51 11.44
CA LEU A 116 -5.90 -3.24 11.96
C LEU A 116 -6.44 -4.39 12.82
#